data_c30c99ad02d803df22d5b203476d045b
#
_entry.id   c30c99ad02d803df22d5b203476d045b
#
_cell.length_a   1.000
_cell.length_b   1.000
_cell.length_c   1.000
_cell.angle_alpha   90.00
_cell.angle_beta   90.00
_cell.angle_gamma   90.00
#
_symmetry.space_group_name_H-M   'P 1'
#
loop_
_entity.id
_entity.type
_entity.pdbx_description
1 polymer ?
#
loop_
_entity_poly.entity_id
_entity_poly.type
_entity_poly.pdbx_seq_one_letter_code
_entity_poly.pdbx_strand_id
1 'polypeptide(L)'
;MPTPALLIAPAARRHEMVRQDDLKTYFENARRWEQDLLLSAHRSRRVAWVIAAGACALAVASVGAVAALAPLKTVEPFVIRVDNATGIVETVSALNSTSSRYDEAVTKYFLGRYVRAREGYSYPEAETNFRTISLLSGQGEQARFAAWYRGSNPESPQVVQGRFGIATVRIKAISLLADNVASVRFMKESRKGEETRVTHWVSTLTFSYANAPMSSADRLVNPLGFLVSEYRADPEVVP
;
A
#
# COMPACT_ATOMS: atom_id res chain seq x y z
N MET A 1 43.71 25.07 122.29
CA MET A 1 42.91 25.79 121.21
C MET A 1 43.28 25.22 119.86
N PRO A 2 42.44 24.47 119.26
CA PRO A 2 42.73 23.81 117.96
C PRO A 2 42.31 24.67 116.80
N THR A 3 43.13 24.70 115.78
CA THR A 3 42.92 25.35 114.45
C THR A 3 42.06 24.47 113.52
N PRO A 4 41.13 24.97 112.76
CA PRO A 4 40.32 24.16 111.86
C PRO A 4 41.06 23.92 110.55
N ALA A 5 40.99 22.68 110.08
CA ALA A 5 41.49 22.23 108.79
C ALA A 5 40.53 22.63 107.70
N LEU A 6 41.03 23.34 106.70
CA LEU A 6 40.29 23.74 105.48
C LEU A 6 40.27 22.59 104.48
N LEU A 7 39.06 22.04 104.20
CA LEU A 7 38.85 20.99 103.23
C LEU A 7 38.76 21.63 101.84
N ILE A 8 39.82 21.48 101.06
CA ILE A 8 39.79 21.87 99.60
C ILE A 8 39.23 20.71 98.83
N ALA A 9 38.01 20.87 98.33
CA ALA A 9 37.36 19.90 97.43
C ALA A 9 37.95 19.98 96.02
N PRO A 10 38.02 18.86 95.25
CA PRO A 10 38.76 18.81 94.00
C PRO A 10 37.99 19.43 92.85
N ALA A 11 38.34 20.64 92.45
CA ALA A 11 37.81 21.34 91.23
C ALA A 11 38.24 20.66 89.93
N ALA A 12 39.28 19.82 89.96
CA ALA A 12 39.83 19.15 88.73
C ALA A 12 38.91 18.12 88.13
N ARG A 13 38.10 17.38 88.87
CA ARG A 13 37.17 16.34 88.27
C ARG A 13 36.01 16.94 87.56
N ARG A 14 35.55 18.11 87.82
CA ARG A 14 34.40 18.74 87.15
C ARG A 14 34.80 19.28 85.81
N HIS A 15 36.01 19.75 85.60
CA HIS A 15 36.49 20.21 84.28
C HIS A 15 36.77 19.06 83.32
N GLU A 16 37.18 17.89 83.80
CA GLU A 16 37.47 16.72 82.99
C GLU A 16 36.21 16.02 82.54
N MET A 17 35.17 15.99 83.39
CA MET A 17 33.85 15.42 83.03
C MET A 17 33.10 16.25 81.99
N VAL A 18 33.16 17.60 82.10
CA VAL A 18 32.59 18.51 81.09
C VAL A 18 33.33 18.39 79.77
N ARG A 19 34.65 18.20 79.78
CA ARG A 19 35.42 18.02 78.53
C ARG A 19 35.13 16.66 77.84
N GLN A 20 34.86 15.60 78.60
CA GLN A 20 34.51 14.29 78.01
C GLN A 20 33.10 14.26 77.43
N ASP A 21 32.13 14.94 78.02
CA ASP A 21 30.77 15.05 77.47
C ASP A 21 30.73 15.95 76.24
N ASP A 22 31.49 17.02 76.21
CA ASP A 22 31.63 17.86 75.03
C ASP A 22 32.25 17.11 73.85
N LEU A 23 33.25 16.28 74.11
CA LEU A 23 33.87 15.44 73.08
C LEU A 23 32.93 14.36 72.57
N LYS A 24 32.16 13.70 73.43
CA LYS A 24 31.16 12.72 73.01
C LYS A 24 30.07 13.36 72.09
N THR A 25 29.56 14.51 72.53
CA THR A 25 28.57 15.28 71.77
C THR A 25 29.12 15.72 70.42
N TYR A 26 30.41 16.12 70.39
CA TYR A 26 31.08 16.47 69.13
C TYR A 26 31.17 15.26 68.14
N PHE A 27 31.60 14.10 68.67
CA PHE A 27 31.70 12.88 67.83
C PHE A 27 30.33 12.33 67.42
N GLU A 28 29.32 12.46 68.25
CA GLU A 28 27.95 12.09 67.89
C GLU A 28 27.35 13.02 66.75
N ASN A 29 27.62 14.30 66.88
CA ASN A 29 27.21 15.26 65.86
C ASN A 29 27.97 15.07 64.53
N ALA A 30 29.27 14.77 64.58
CA ALA A 30 30.05 14.45 63.40
C ALA A 30 29.58 13.19 62.73
N ARG A 31 29.22 12.14 63.47
CA ARG A 31 28.64 10.90 62.92
C ARG A 31 27.27 11.15 62.28
N ARG A 32 26.40 11.97 62.88
CA ARG A 32 25.11 12.34 62.33
C ARG A 32 25.28 13.09 61.01
N TRP A 33 26.22 14.01 60.96
CA TRP A 33 26.52 14.79 59.78
C TRP A 33 27.02 13.92 58.60
N GLU A 34 27.89 12.96 58.87
CA GLU A 34 28.38 11.98 57.94
C GLU A 34 27.23 11.06 57.41
N GLN A 35 26.37 10.61 58.33
CA GLN A 35 25.19 9.80 57.96
C GLN A 35 24.19 10.58 57.12
N ASP A 36 23.95 11.85 57.44
CA ASP A 36 23.06 12.72 56.64
C ASP A 36 23.61 13.01 55.24
N LEU A 37 24.93 13.19 55.11
CA LEU A 37 25.60 13.33 53.83
C LEU A 37 25.46 12.07 52.97
N LEU A 38 25.65 10.90 53.54
CA LEU A 38 25.51 9.62 52.84
C LEU A 38 24.05 9.37 52.43
N LEU A 39 23.11 9.65 53.32
CA LEU A 39 21.66 9.50 53.01
C LEU A 39 21.20 10.48 51.93
N SER A 40 21.68 11.72 51.96
CA SER A 40 21.37 12.73 50.94
C SER A 40 21.97 12.34 49.58
N ALA A 41 23.22 11.82 49.58
CA ALA A 41 23.86 11.32 48.35
C ALA A 41 23.12 10.12 47.74
N HIS A 42 22.65 9.18 48.57
CA HIS A 42 21.85 8.06 48.10
C HIS A 42 20.48 8.48 47.58
N ARG A 43 19.85 9.48 48.20
CA ARG A 43 18.55 10.02 47.70
C ARG A 43 18.72 10.74 46.39
N SER A 44 19.71 11.61 46.25
CA SER A 44 20.00 12.32 45.02
C SER A 44 20.37 11.35 43.88
N ARG A 45 21.14 10.30 44.19
CA ARG A 45 21.49 9.25 43.22
C ARG A 45 20.25 8.49 42.74
N ARG A 46 19.29 8.14 43.62
CA ARG A 46 18.02 7.50 43.21
C ARG A 46 17.20 8.42 42.33
N VAL A 47 17.06 9.68 42.66
CA VAL A 47 16.34 10.67 41.86
C VAL A 47 17.00 10.83 40.49
N ALA A 48 18.34 10.91 40.43
CA ALA A 48 19.07 10.98 39.17
C ALA A 48 18.83 9.74 38.29
N TRP A 49 18.81 8.53 38.87
CA TRP A 49 18.51 7.31 38.13
C TRP A 49 17.05 7.25 37.60
N VAL A 50 16.08 7.73 38.40
CA VAL A 50 14.66 7.81 37.95
C VAL A 50 14.52 8.79 36.81
N ILE A 51 15.16 9.95 36.86
CA ILE A 51 15.17 10.93 35.79
C ILE A 51 15.83 10.36 34.52
N ALA A 52 16.98 9.70 34.69
CA ALA A 52 17.69 9.07 33.59
C ALA A 52 16.84 7.96 32.92
N ALA A 53 16.21 7.10 33.72
CA ALA A 53 15.32 6.07 33.21
C ALA A 53 14.10 6.66 32.45
N GLY A 54 13.49 7.73 32.98
CA GLY A 54 12.42 8.45 32.34
C GLY A 54 12.85 9.09 31.00
N ALA A 55 14.03 9.70 30.97
CA ALA A 55 14.57 10.27 29.75
C ALA A 55 14.87 9.20 28.68
N CYS A 56 15.43 8.05 29.07
CA CYS A 56 15.66 6.92 28.18
C CYS A 56 14.34 6.35 27.64
N ALA A 57 13.31 6.21 28.46
CA ALA A 57 12.00 5.73 28.03
C ALA A 57 11.36 6.69 27.00
N LEU A 58 11.45 8.00 27.24
CA LEU A 58 10.98 9.01 26.28
C LEU A 58 11.75 8.97 24.96
N ALA A 59 13.08 8.79 25.03
CA ALA A 59 13.90 8.68 23.82
C ALA A 59 13.52 7.45 22.99
N VAL A 60 13.33 6.28 23.63
CA VAL A 60 12.89 5.06 22.95
C VAL A 60 11.49 5.22 22.36
N ALA A 61 10.55 5.83 23.11
CA ALA A 61 9.21 6.11 22.61
C ALA A 61 9.22 7.06 21.41
N SER A 62 10.09 8.09 21.43
CA SER A 62 10.24 9.03 20.30
C SER A 62 10.78 8.35 19.05
N VAL A 63 11.80 7.49 19.18
CA VAL A 63 12.34 6.71 18.07
C VAL A 63 11.29 5.74 17.54
N GLY A 64 10.53 5.08 18.41
CA GLY A 64 9.43 4.20 18.02
C GLY A 64 8.32 4.94 17.28
N ALA A 65 7.94 6.14 17.71
CA ALA A 65 6.95 6.97 17.04
C ALA A 65 7.43 7.39 15.64
N VAL A 66 8.68 7.81 15.50
CA VAL A 66 9.26 8.17 14.19
C VAL A 66 9.33 6.94 13.27
N ALA A 67 9.74 5.79 13.80
CA ALA A 67 9.77 4.55 13.02
C ALA A 67 8.37 4.09 12.57
N ALA A 68 7.35 4.29 13.39
CA ALA A 68 5.96 3.97 13.05
C ALA A 68 5.37 4.95 12.00
N LEU A 69 5.82 6.20 11.98
CA LEU A 69 5.38 7.20 10.99
C LEU A 69 6.20 7.14 9.68
N ALA A 70 7.38 6.53 9.69
CA ALA A 70 8.24 6.42 8.50
C ALA A 70 7.54 5.76 7.29
N PRO A 71 6.77 4.67 7.43
CA PRO A 71 6.06 4.06 6.30
C PRO A 71 4.87 4.88 5.78
N LEU A 72 4.39 5.92 6.50
CA LEU A 72 3.29 6.77 6.03
C LEU A 72 3.77 7.90 5.08
N LYS A 73 5.07 8.11 4.95
CA LYS A 73 5.62 9.11 4.03
C LYS A 73 6.08 8.46 2.72
N THR A 74 5.17 7.77 2.05
CA THR A 74 5.35 7.44 0.63
C THR A 74 5.00 8.68 -0.19
N VAL A 75 6.03 9.40 -0.63
CA VAL A 75 5.88 10.41 -1.68
C VAL A 75 5.75 9.63 -2.99
N GLU A 76 4.53 9.50 -3.50
CA GLU A 76 4.31 8.98 -4.84
C GLU A 76 4.60 10.11 -5.84
N PRO A 77 5.71 10.08 -6.59
CA PRO A 77 5.94 11.02 -7.65
C PRO A 77 4.97 10.72 -8.80
N PHE A 78 3.96 11.55 -8.99
CA PHE A 78 3.11 11.51 -10.17
C PHE A 78 3.90 12.05 -11.36
N VAL A 79 4.26 11.19 -12.29
CA VAL A 79 4.79 11.62 -13.58
C VAL A 79 3.61 11.82 -14.53
N ILE A 80 3.31 13.07 -14.83
CA ILE A 80 2.34 13.43 -15.85
C ILE A 80 3.05 13.29 -17.20
N ARG A 81 2.73 12.24 -17.95
CA ARG A 81 3.15 12.11 -19.34
C ARG A 81 2.08 12.73 -20.22
N VAL A 82 2.36 13.89 -20.77
CA VAL A 82 1.54 14.49 -21.82
C VAL A 82 1.97 13.88 -23.15
N ASP A 83 1.11 13.07 -23.76
CA ASP A 83 1.32 12.64 -25.13
C ASP A 83 0.96 13.80 -26.06
N ASN A 84 1.99 14.44 -26.62
CA ASN A 84 1.83 15.59 -27.51
C ASN A 84 1.09 15.28 -28.82
N ALA A 85 0.87 14.01 -29.13
CA ALA A 85 0.15 13.60 -30.33
C ALA A 85 -1.37 13.49 -30.14
N THR A 86 -1.84 13.25 -28.91
CA THR A 86 -3.26 13.00 -28.64
C THR A 86 -3.88 13.94 -27.60
N GLY A 87 -3.07 14.76 -26.92
CA GLY A 87 -3.53 15.69 -25.86
C GLY A 87 -4.10 14.99 -24.62
N ILE A 88 -3.90 13.67 -24.47
CA ILE A 88 -4.43 12.89 -23.34
C ILE A 88 -3.42 12.96 -22.20
N VAL A 89 -3.87 13.44 -21.06
CA VAL A 89 -3.11 13.43 -19.81
C VAL A 89 -3.29 12.04 -19.17
N GLU A 90 -2.28 11.19 -19.29
CA GLU A 90 -2.25 9.92 -18.59
C GLU A 90 -1.51 10.12 -17.26
N THR A 91 -2.20 9.99 -16.13
CA THR A 91 -1.59 9.95 -14.82
C THR A 91 -0.95 8.57 -14.62
N VAL A 92 0.36 8.51 -14.82
CA VAL A 92 1.12 7.28 -14.49
C VAL A 92 1.42 7.33 -12.99
N SER A 93 0.69 6.56 -12.21
CA SER A 93 1.03 6.33 -10.79
C SER A 93 2.44 5.74 -10.71
N ALA A 94 3.30 6.37 -9.93
CA ALA A 94 4.66 5.89 -9.73
C ALA A 94 4.64 4.55 -9.00
N LEU A 95 5.18 3.57 -9.67
CA LEU A 95 5.17 2.17 -9.32
C LEU A 95 6.07 1.87 -8.13
N ASN A 96 5.46 1.46 -7.05
CA ASN A 96 6.11 0.67 -6.02
C ASN A 96 6.28 -0.76 -6.55
N SER A 97 7.54 -1.15 -6.76
CA SER A 97 8.05 -2.46 -7.07
C SER A 97 7.98 -2.95 -8.53
N THR A 98 9.04 -3.61 -8.94
CA THR A 98 9.20 -4.26 -10.26
C THR A 98 8.12 -5.30 -10.54
N SER A 99 7.58 -5.96 -9.51
CA SER A 99 6.48 -6.93 -9.62
C SER A 99 5.17 -6.29 -10.10
N SER A 100 4.80 -5.11 -9.55
CA SER A 100 3.57 -4.40 -9.94
C SER A 100 3.57 -3.98 -11.41
N ARG A 101 4.74 -3.67 -11.97
CA ARG A 101 4.87 -3.32 -13.40
C ARG A 101 4.59 -4.50 -14.32
N TYR A 102 5.09 -5.67 -13.97
CA TYR A 102 4.83 -6.88 -14.76
C TYR A 102 3.37 -7.27 -14.66
N ASP A 103 2.76 -7.18 -13.48
CA ASP A 103 1.35 -7.50 -13.28
C ASP A 103 0.45 -6.54 -14.05
N GLU A 104 0.75 -5.24 -14.05
CA GLU A 104 0.03 -4.23 -14.83
C GLU A 104 0.18 -4.46 -16.35
N ALA A 105 1.40 -4.71 -16.82
CA ALA A 105 1.66 -4.96 -18.24
C ALA A 105 0.94 -6.22 -18.74
N VAL A 106 0.95 -7.27 -17.93
CA VAL A 106 0.24 -8.51 -18.22
C VAL A 106 -1.27 -8.30 -18.21
N THR A 107 -1.80 -7.56 -17.25
CA THR A 107 -3.22 -7.20 -17.21
C THR A 107 -3.63 -6.39 -18.43
N LYS A 108 -2.88 -5.38 -18.82
CA LYS A 108 -3.11 -4.60 -20.05
C LYS A 108 -3.06 -5.48 -21.31
N TYR A 109 -2.18 -6.46 -21.34
CA TYR A 109 -2.12 -7.42 -22.44
C TYR A 109 -3.43 -8.23 -22.57
N PHE A 110 -3.95 -8.79 -21.46
CA PHE A 110 -5.20 -9.55 -21.47
C PHE A 110 -6.40 -8.68 -21.80
N LEU A 111 -6.49 -7.47 -21.25
CA LEU A 111 -7.52 -6.49 -21.56
C LEU A 111 -7.54 -6.15 -23.05
N GLY A 112 -6.38 -5.83 -23.60
CA GLY A 112 -6.26 -5.52 -25.03
C GLY A 112 -6.59 -6.71 -25.92
N ARG A 113 -6.20 -7.93 -25.53
CA ARG A 113 -6.53 -9.16 -26.23
C ARG A 113 -8.04 -9.43 -26.20
N TYR A 114 -8.68 -9.26 -25.04
CA TYR A 114 -10.11 -9.42 -24.86
C TYR A 114 -10.90 -8.47 -25.75
N VAL A 115 -10.58 -7.18 -25.71
CA VAL A 115 -11.29 -6.16 -26.51
C VAL A 115 -11.10 -6.41 -28.01
N ARG A 116 -9.89 -6.76 -28.45
CA ARG A 116 -9.67 -7.10 -29.86
C ARG A 116 -10.47 -8.31 -30.33
N ALA A 117 -10.51 -9.36 -29.51
CA ALA A 117 -11.29 -10.57 -29.85
C ALA A 117 -12.80 -10.31 -29.84
N ARG A 118 -13.30 -9.45 -28.91
CA ARG A 118 -14.73 -9.17 -28.74
C ARG A 118 -15.29 -8.23 -29.82
N GLU A 119 -14.55 -7.16 -30.09
CA GLU A 119 -15.01 -6.09 -31.00
C GLU A 119 -14.52 -6.27 -32.43
N GLY A 120 -13.46 -7.05 -32.60
CA GLY A 120 -12.96 -7.44 -33.90
C GLY A 120 -13.80 -8.56 -34.53
N TYR A 121 -13.81 -8.59 -35.84
CA TYR A 121 -14.50 -9.65 -36.60
C TYR A 121 -13.83 -9.90 -37.94
N SER A 122 -13.56 -11.14 -38.23
CA SER A 122 -13.36 -11.67 -39.57
C SER A 122 -13.93 -13.07 -39.61
N TYR A 123 -14.53 -13.47 -40.74
CA TYR A 123 -15.15 -14.78 -40.82
C TYR A 123 -14.21 -15.96 -40.52
N PRO A 124 -12.94 -15.98 -40.97
CA PRO A 124 -12.00 -17.04 -40.64
C PRO A 124 -11.61 -17.10 -39.13
N GLU A 125 -11.63 -15.97 -38.42
CA GLU A 125 -11.24 -15.88 -37.04
C GLU A 125 -12.40 -15.94 -36.03
N ALA A 126 -13.63 -15.95 -36.55
CA ALA A 126 -14.85 -15.86 -35.75
C ALA A 126 -14.94 -16.90 -34.66
N GLU A 127 -14.63 -18.15 -34.97
CA GLU A 127 -14.64 -19.26 -34.02
C GLU A 127 -13.52 -19.12 -32.96
N THR A 128 -12.31 -18.77 -33.41
CA THR A 128 -11.15 -18.58 -32.53
C THR A 128 -11.38 -17.43 -31.56
N ASN A 129 -11.96 -16.33 -32.06
CA ASN A 129 -12.29 -15.17 -31.21
C ASN A 129 -13.38 -15.51 -30.19
N PHE A 130 -14.44 -16.22 -30.63
CA PHE A 130 -15.51 -16.69 -29.76
C PHE A 130 -14.95 -17.56 -28.60
N ARG A 131 -14.11 -18.53 -28.96
CA ARG A 131 -13.44 -19.40 -27.96
C ARG A 131 -12.55 -18.60 -27.00
N THR A 132 -11.77 -17.67 -27.53
CA THR A 132 -10.91 -16.81 -26.72
C THR A 132 -11.72 -16.01 -25.71
N ILE A 133 -12.83 -15.39 -26.13
CA ILE A 133 -13.71 -14.63 -25.25
C ILE A 133 -14.33 -15.55 -24.20
N SER A 134 -14.80 -16.73 -24.59
CA SER A 134 -15.36 -17.71 -23.66
C SER A 134 -14.36 -18.11 -22.57
N LEU A 135 -13.09 -18.30 -22.92
CA LEU A 135 -12.04 -18.64 -21.95
C LEU A 135 -11.63 -17.48 -21.04
N LEU A 136 -11.79 -16.24 -21.51
CA LEU A 136 -11.43 -15.03 -20.77
C LEU A 136 -12.64 -14.38 -20.08
N SER A 137 -13.82 -14.99 -20.08
CA SER A 137 -15.04 -14.47 -19.47
C SER A 137 -15.55 -15.34 -18.35
N GLY A 138 -16.08 -14.74 -17.29
CA GLY A 138 -16.85 -15.43 -16.27
C GLY A 138 -18.21 -15.90 -16.84
N GLN A 139 -18.86 -16.86 -16.17
CA GLN A 139 -20.08 -17.52 -16.66
C GLN A 139 -21.19 -16.53 -17.08
N GLY A 140 -21.42 -15.47 -16.30
CA GLY A 140 -22.44 -14.46 -16.63
C GLY A 140 -22.13 -13.71 -17.92
N GLU A 141 -20.86 -13.32 -18.11
CA GLU A 141 -20.43 -12.62 -19.31
C GLU A 141 -20.36 -13.54 -20.52
N GLN A 142 -20.00 -14.81 -20.35
CA GLN A 142 -20.08 -15.82 -21.40
C GLN A 142 -21.51 -15.94 -21.96
N ALA A 143 -22.49 -16.02 -21.07
CA ALA A 143 -23.89 -16.12 -21.46
C ALA A 143 -24.38 -14.86 -22.19
N ARG A 144 -24.01 -13.66 -21.70
CA ARG A 144 -24.34 -12.38 -22.39
C ARG A 144 -23.70 -12.30 -23.74
N PHE A 145 -22.40 -12.62 -23.84
CA PHE A 145 -21.70 -12.62 -25.13
C PHE A 145 -22.26 -13.62 -26.09
N ALA A 146 -22.52 -14.86 -25.68
CA ALA A 146 -23.09 -15.90 -26.53
C ALA A 146 -24.48 -15.51 -27.04
N ALA A 147 -25.32 -14.89 -26.22
CA ALA A 147 -26.62 -14.39 -26.64
C ALA A 147 -26.51 -13.26 -27.69
N TRP A 148 -25.60 -12.31 -27.46
CA TRP A 148 -25.36 -11.21 -28.41
C TRP A 148 -24.74 -11.68 -29.72
N TYR A 149 -23.84 -12.67 -29.68
CA TYR A 149 -23.11 -13.16 -30.83
C TYR A 149 -23.93 -14.08 -31.76
N ARG A 150 -25.12 -14.51 -31.35
CA ARG A 150 -25.97 -15.42 -32.13
C ARG A 150 -26.36 -14.82 -33.50
N GLY A 151 -26.42 -15.65 -34.55
CA GLY A 151 -26.86 -15.25 -35.86
C GLY A 151 -28.35 -14.81 -35.95
N SER A 152 -29.14 -15.08 -34.89
CA SER A 152 -30.51 -14.58 -34.76
C SER A 152 -30.59 -13.12 -34.28
N ASN A 153 -29.46 -12.58 -33.73
CA ASN A 153 -29.39 -11.19 -33.32
C ASN A 153 -28.95 -10.30 -34.48
N PRO A 154 -29.77 -9.33 -34.93
CA PRO A 154 -29.43 -8.43 -36.04
C PRO A 154 -28.15 -7.61 -35.79
N GLU A 155 -27.82 -7.34 -34.54
CA GLU A 155 -26.62 -6.58 -34.13
C GLU A 155 -25.38 -7.46 -34.00
N SER A 156 -25.51 -8.77 -34.17
CA SER A 156 -24.39 -9.68 -34.14
C SER A 156 -23.35 -9.33 -35.21
N PRO A 157 -22.06 -9.32 -34.88
CA PRO A 157 -21.01 -9.06 -35.87
C PRO A 157 -21.04 -10.08 -37.03
N GLN A 158 -21.53 -11.30 -36.81
CA GLN A 158 -21.73 -12.30 -37.87
C GLN A 158 -22.77 -11.85 -38.90
N VAL A 159 -23.84 -11.17 -38.46
CA VAL A 159 -24.91 -10.66 -39.33
C VAL A 159 -24.48 -9.34 -39.97
N VAL A 160 -23.94 -8.42 -39.17
CA VAL A 160 -23.54 -7.08 -39.66
C VAL A 160 -22.42 -7.17 -40.68
N GLN A 161 -21.40 -7.95 -40.44
CA GLN A 161 -20.23 -8.07 -41.32
C GLN A 161 -20.38 -9.19 -42.36
N GLY A 162 -21.10 -10.24 -41.98
CA GLY A 162 -21.26 -11.42 -42.87
C GLY A 162 -19.95 -12.14 -43.15
N ARG A 163 -19.84 -12.76 -44.32
CA ARG A 163 -18.65 -13.55 -44.71
C ARG A 163 -17.49 -12.72 -45.25
N PHE A 164 -17.76 -11.52 -45.74
CA PHE A 164 -16.78 -10.69 -46.44
C PHE A 164 -16.40 -9.41 -45.71
N GLY A 165 -17.18 -9.02 -44.69
CA GLY A 165 -16.87 -7.87 -43.88
C GLY A 165 -15.81 -8.18 -42.85
N ILE A 166 -15.00 -7.16 -42.52
CA ILE A 166 -13.93 -7.23 -41.55
C ILE A 166 -14.08 -6.05 -40.56
N ALA A 167 -13.97 -6.30 -39.27
CA ALA A 167 -13.86 -5.27 -38.27
C ALA A 167 -12.52 -5.40 -37.55
N THR A 168 -11.67 -4.40 -37.69
CA THR A 168 -10.34 -4.34 -37.03
C THR A 168 -10.38 -3.40 -35.87
N VAL A 169 -9.76 -3.80 -34.76
CA VAL A 169 -9.70 -3.01 -33.52
C VAL A 169 -8.27 -2.55 -33.24
N ARG A 170 -8.09 -1.25 -33.10
CA ARG A 170 -6.85 -0.63 -32.66
C ARG A 170 -7.04 -0.03 -31.27
N ILE A 171 -6.31 -0.54 -30.30
CA ILE A 171 -6.31 0.00 -28.93
C ILE A 171 -5.58 1.35 -28.94
N LYS A 172 -6.23 2.39 -28.41
CA LYS A 172 -5.67 3.73 -28.24
C LYS A 172 -5.01 3.88 -26.86
N ALA A 173 -5.72 3.46 -25.80
CA ALA A 173 -5.22 3.54 -24.42
C ALA A 173 -5.91 2.48 -23.55
N ILE A 174 -5.21 2.03 -22.52
CA ILE A 174 -5.74 1.15 -21.47
C ILE A 174 -5.38 1.77 -20.13
N SER A 175 -6.38 2.16 -19.35
CA SER A 175 -6.23 2.76 -18.03
C SER A 175 -6.87 1.86 -16.98
N LEU A 176 -6.15 1.52 -15.93
CA LEU A 176 -6.71 0.86 -14.76
C LEU A 176 -7.37 1.92 -13.89
N LEU A 177 -8.68 1.79 -13.66
CA LEU A 177 -9.46 2.71 -12.84
C LEU A 177 -9.46 2.29 -11.37
N ALA A 178 -9.36 0.98 -11.13
CA ALA A 178 -9.23 0.33 -9.84
C ALA A 178 -8.51 -1.01 -10.02
N ASP A 179 -8.25 -1.72 -8.94
CA ASP A 179 -7.55 -3.02 -8.96
C ASP A 179 -8.20 -4.07 -9.88
N ASN A 180 -9.51 -3.96 -10.08
CA ASN A 180 -10.32 -4.91 -10.85
C ASN A 180 -11.17 -4.25 -11.95
N VAL A 181 -10.99 -2.95 -12.22
CA VAL A 181 -11.76 -2.20 -13.22
C VAL A 181 -10.81 -1.48 -14.16
N ALA A 182 -11.02 -1.66 -15.44
CA ALA A 182 -10.25 -1.01 -16.49
C ALA A 182 -11.13 -0.29 -17.50
N SER A 183 -10.59 0.78 -18.05
CA SER A 183 -11.13 1.48 -19.22
C SER A 183 -10.20 1.26 -20.41
N VAL A 184 -10.78 0.83 -21.53
CA VAL A 184 -10.05 0.62 -22.79
C VAL A 184 -10.65 1.50 -23.87
N ARG A 185 -9.87 2.44 -24.37
CA ARG A 185 -10.24 3.29 -25.50
C ARG A 185 -9.70 2.67 -26.78
N PHE A 186 -10.56 2.53 -27.78
CA PHE A 186 -10.17 1.90 -29.03
C PHE A 186 -10.88 2.52 -30.22
N MET A 187 -10.32 2.28 -31.39
CA MET A 187 -10.86 2.63 -32.66
C MET A 187 -11.25 1.32 -33.38
N LYS A 188 -12.45 1.28 -33.94
CA LYS A 188 -12.98 0.16 -34.71
C LYS A 188 -13.14 0.60 -36.17
N GLU A 189 -12.39 -0.04 -37.05
CA GLU A 189 -12.46 0.13 -38.49
C GLU A 189 -13.22 -1.05 -39.06
N SER A 190 -14.42 -0.80 -39.58
CA SER A 190 -15.28 -1.79 -40.24
C SER A 190 -15.24 -1.59 -41.75
N ARG A 191 -14.87 -2.62 -42.48
CA ARG A 191 -14.81 -2.62 -43.94
C ARG A 191 -15.73 -3.70 -44.50
N LYS A 192 -16.63 -3.29 -45.41
CA LYS A 192 -17.56 -4.18 -46.10
C LYS A 192 -17.63 -3.77 -47.57
N GLY A 193 -17.01 -4.55 -48.47
CA GLY A 193 -16.79 -4.15 -49.84
C GLY A 193 -15.90 -2.91 -49.94
N GLU A 194 -16.38 -1.87 -50.61
CA GLU A 194 -15.68 -0.58 -50.75
C GLU A 194 -15.96 0.39 -49.56
N GLU A 195 -16.98 0.10 -48.75
CA GLU A 195 -17.36 0.93 -47.65
C GLU A 195 -16.40 0.68 -46.45
N THR A 196 -15.79 1.76 -45.95
CA THR A 196 -14.98 1.76 -44.74
C THR A 196 -15.55 2.75 -43.75
N ARG A 197 -15.82 2.28 -42.51
CA ARG A 197 -16.34 3.10 -41.42
C ARG A 197 -15.40 3.02 -40.25
N VAL A 198 -14.98 4.15 -39.75
CA VAL A 198 -14.17 4.27 -38.53
C VAL A 198 -15.03 4.83 -37.40
N THR A 199 -15.02 4.17 -36.26
CA THR A 199 -15.74 4.58 -35.05
C THR A 199 -14.83 4.50 -33.82
N HIS A 200 -15.08 5.38 -32.89
CA HIS A 200 -14.31 5.47 -31.64
C HIS A 200 -15.17 4.98 -30.48
N TRP A 201 -14.56 4.22 -29.58
CA TRP A 201 -15.25 3.55 -28.49
C TRP A 201 -14.45 3.61 -27.22
N VAL A 202 -15.14 3.62 -26.08
CA VAL A 202 -14.59 3.38 -24.77
C VAL A 202 -15.30 2.18 -24.15
N SER A 203 -14.55 1.18 -23.74
CA SER A 203 -15.12 0.06 -22.98
C SER A 203 -14.66 0.09 -21.53
N THR A 204 -15.58 -0.27 -20.64
CA THR A 204 -15.30 -0.51 -19.23
C THR A 204 -15.40 -2.00 -18.96
N LEU A 205 -14.38 -2.56 -18.30
CA LEU A 205 -14.29 -3.97 -17.97
C LEU A 205 -14.08 -4.14 -16.48
N THR A 206 -14.88 -5.03 -15.87
CA THR A 206 -14.59 -5.56 -14.55
C THR A 206 -13.95 -6.93 -14.71
N PHE A 207 -12.79 -7.16 -14.13
CA PHE A 207 -12.00 -8.37 -14.29
C PHE A 207 -11.49 -8.91 -12.96
N SER A 208 -11.08 -10.17 -12.96
CA SER A 208 -10.45 -10.83 -11.82
C SER A 208 -9.50 -11.92 -12.31
N TYR A 209 -8.67 -12.43 -11.41
CA TYR A 209 -7.86 -13.61 -11.65
C TYR A 209 -8.40 -14.76 -10.81
N ALA A 210 -8.75 -15.86 -11.45
CA ALA A 210 -9.30 -17.04 -10.79
C ALA A 210 -8.40 -18.25 -11.00
N ASN A 211 -8.09 -18.96 -9.94
CA ASN A 211 -7.36 -20.22 -10.03
C ASN A 211 -8.33 -21.39 -10.30
N ALA A 212 -9.10 -21.28 -11.38
CA ALA A 212 -10.05 -22.33 -11.79
C ALA A 212 -9.32 -23.50 -12.48
N PRO A 213 -9.80 -24.74 -12.33
CA PRO A 213 -9.29 -25.86 -13.08
C PRO A 213 -9.52 -25.66 -14.58
N MET A 214 -8.46 -25.73 -15.36
CA MET A 214 -8.48 -25.58 -16.81
C MET A 214 -7.74 -26.73 -17.48
N SER A 215 -8.14 -27.07 -18.72
CA SER A 215 -7.36 -28.01 -19.53
C SER A 215 -5.96 -27.42 -19.84
N SER A 216 -5.01 -28.28 -20.16
CA SER A 216 -3.66 -27.84 -20.54
C SER A 216 -3.69 -26.94 -21.79
N ALA A 217 -4.59 -27.19 -22.72
CA ALA A 217 -4.78 -26.39 -23.93
C ALA A 217 -5.36 -25.00 -23.61
N ASP A 218 -6.35 -24.92 -22.71
CA ASP A 218 -6.94 -23.62 -22.29
C ASP A 218 -5.95 -22.79 -21.45
N ARG A 219 -5.10 -23.46 -20.69
CA ARG A 219 -4.03 -22.79 -19.92
C ARG A 219 -2.98 -22.14 -20.79
N LEU A 220 -2.74 -22.64 -22.01
CA LEU A 220 -1.89 -21.93 -22.98
C LEU A 220 -2.50 -20.60 -23.45
N VAL A 221 -3.83 -20.53 -23.49
CA VAL A 221 -4.56 -19.31 -23.89
C VAL A 221 -4.74 -18.35 -22.70
N ASN A 222 -5.01 -18.89 -21.51
CA ASN A 222 -5.26 -18.14 -20.28
C ASN A 222 -4.42 -18.69 -19.11
N PRO A 223 -3.09 -18.47 -19.10
CA PRO A 223 -2.19 -19.06 -18.11
C PRO A 223 -2.45 -18.57 -16.68
N LEU A 224 -2.96 -17.36 -16.53
CA LEU A 224 -3.15 -16.71 -15.23
C LEU A 224 -4.60 -16.79 -14.73
N GLY A 225 -5.52 -17.38 -15.49
CA GLY A 225 -6.92 -17.41 -15.11
C GLY A 225 -7.59 -16.03 -15.12
N PHE A 226 -7.18 -15.15 -16.04
CA PHE A 226 -7.82 -13.85 -16.24
C PHE A 226 -9.28 -14.03 -16.68
N LEU A 227 -10.22 -13.39 -15.98
CA LEU A 227 -11.65 -13.48 -16.27
C LEU A 227 -12.29 -12.10 -16.23
N VAL A 228 -13.01 -11.76 -17.29
CA VAL A 228 -13.90 -10.60 -17.37
C VAL A 228 -15.27 -10.99 -16.84
N SER A 229 -15.74 -10.34 -15.80
CA SER A 229 -17.06 -10.56 -15.20
C SER A 229 -18.13 -9.64 -15.80
N GLU A 230 -17.72 -8.46 -16.26
CA GLU A 230 -18.61 -7.48 -16.85
C GLU A 230 -17.91 -6.71 -17.97
N TYR A 231 -18.61 -6.47 -19.06
CA TYR A 231 -18.14 -5.70 -20.19
C TYR A 231 -19.23 -4.75 -20.69
N ARG A 232 -18.84 -3.49 -20.89
CA ARG A 232 -19.69 -2.48 -21.51
C ARG A 232 -18.86 -1.64 -22.47
N ALA A 233 -19.39 -1.33 -23.65
CA ALA A 233 -18.76 -0.43 -24.61
C ALA A 233 -19.74 0.68 -25.00
N ASP A 234 -19.27 1.92 -24.95
CA ASP A 234 -20.02 3.10 -25.30
C ASP A 234 -19.28 3.85 -26.43
N PRO A 235 -20.02 4.50 -27.39
CA PRO A 235 -19.38 5.32 -28.40
C PRO A 235 -18.65 6.50 -27.79
N GLU A 236 -17.44 6.77 -28.26
CA GLU A 236 -16.65 7.93 -27.86
C GLU A 236 -16.94 9.07 -28.86
N VAL A 237 -17.45 10.19 -28.36
CA VAL A 237 -17.58 11.41 -29.17
C VAL A 237 -16.19 12.05 -29.25
N VAL A 238 -15.59 12.02 -30.43
CA VAL A 238 -14.32 12.71 -30.70
C VAL A 238 -14.70 14.11 -31.19
N PRO A 239 -14.29 15.18 -30.49
CA PRO A 239 -14.54 16.54 -30.90
C PRO A 239 -13.79 16.92 -32.18
#